data_50163097c5c530f826083268c37a4685
#
_entry.id   50163097c5c530f826083268c37a4685
#
_cell.length_a   1.000
_cell.length_b   1.000
_cell.length_c   1.000
_cell.angle_alpha   90.00
_cell.angle_beta   90.00
_cell.angle_gamma   90.00
#
_symmetry.space_group_name_H-M   'P 1'
#
loop_
_entity.id
_entity.type
_entity.pdbx_description
1 polymer ?
#
loop_
_entity_poly.entity_id
_entity_poly.type
_entity_poly.pdbx_seq_one_letter_code
_entity_poly.pdbx_strand_id
1 'polypeptide(L)'
;MSEEMIHHARDGFPLAVQTGGPAEAEEAEEEVPALLLLPGQSNSHHWWDRVRGGFEEAFRTVTFDYRGTGNSRGELGAWTTEGFADDAAEVLDHLGIRTAAVFGTSMGGRVAQMLAANHPERVSDLVLGCTSPGGKHAHERKRETRQWLARGAHEEQQAKLHELFYTPDWPGRPEDSTLLGDPTMSPREQVGHRRASDRHDAWDALPSITAPTLVLHGTEDLMVPAENAALIAQRIPGARLRLYPGGRHGFFEEFAEQVVPEVVGFLADVGPSGS
;
A
#
# COMPACT_ATOMS: atom_id res chain seq x y z
N MET A 1 -20.34 1.75 7.30
CA MET A 1 -19.66 1.02 8.43
C MET A 1 -18.74 0.00 7.80
N SER A 2 -17.47 -0.09 8.23
CA SER A 2 -16.57 -1.14 7.74
C SER A 2 -16.99 -2.48 8.31
N GLU A 3 -17.07 -3.49 7.45
CA GLU A 3 -17.33 -4.88 7.82
C GLU A 3 -16.01 -5.65 7.77
N GLU A 4 -15.73 -6.42 8.82
CA GLU A 4 -14.57 -7.31 8.85
C GLU A 4 -15.04 -8.77 8.68
N MET A 5 -14.33 -9.51 7.84
CA MET A 5 -14.54 -10.94 7.63
C MET A 5 -13.22 -11.68 7.53
N ILE A 6 -13.22 -12.98 7.80
CA ILE A 6 -12.05 -13.85 7.62
C ILE A 6 -12.21 -14.65 6.35
N HIS A 7 -11.26 -14.47 5.42
CA HIS A 7 -11.07 -15.33 4.26
C HIS A 7 -9.95 -16.34 4.55
N HIS A 8 -10.11 -17.59 4.13
CA HIS A 8 -9.03 -18.56 4.16
C HIS A 8 -8.39 -18.66 2.78
N ALA A 9 -7.11 -18.25 2.68
CA ALA A 9 -6.32 -18.40 1.47
C ALA A 9 -6.22 -19.88 1.04
N ARG A 10 -5.80 -20.16 -0.18
CA ARG A 10 -5.72 -21.55 -0.73
C ARG A 10 -4.88 -22.49 0.11
N ASP A 11 -3.89 -21.99 0.83
CA ASP A 11 -3.07 -22.75 1.79
C ASP A 11 -3.70 -22.86 3.19
N GLY A 12 -4.91 -22.34 3.37
CA GLY A 12 -5.65 -22.33 4.63
C GLY A 12 -5.29 -21.19 5.59
N PHE A 13 -4.38 -20.28 5.21
CA PHE A 13 -4.02 -19.15 6.08
C PHE A 13 -5.18 -18.17 6.21
N PRO A 14 -5.57 -17.77 7.44
CA PRO A 14 -6.67 -16.81 7.63
C PRO A 14 -6.21 -15.39 7.31
N LEU A 15 -6.95 -14.71 6.43
CA LEU A 15 -6.77 -13.31 6.06
C LEU A 15 -7.97 -12.50 6.56
N ALA A 16 -7.74 -11.53 7.42
CA ALA A 16 -8.76 -10.59 7.85
C ALA A 16 -8.95 -9.51 6.78
N VAL A 17 -10.15 -9.41 6.25
CA VAL A 17 -10.52 -8.52 5.16
C VAL A 17 -11.52 -7.50 5.67
N GLN A 18 -11.31 -6.23 5.34
CA GLN A 18 -12.21 -5.13 5.69
C GLN A 18 -12.72 -4.47 4.41
N THR A 19 -14.05 -4.34 4.32
CA THR A 19 -14.72 -3.62 3.24
C THR A 19 -15.41 -2.36 3.79
N GLY A 20 -15.54 -1.32 2.98
CA GLY A 20 -16.21 -0.07 3.33
C GLY A 20 -16.64 0.70 2.09
N GLY A 21 -17.32 1.82 2.29
CA GLY A 21 -17.89 2.63 1.23
C GLY A 21 -19.31 2.20 0.84
N PRO A 22 -19.83 2.65 -0.32
CA PRO A 22 -21.16 2.30 -0.78
C PRO A 22 -21.27 0.78 -0.95
N ALA A 23 -22.31 0.18 -0.37
CA ALA A 23 -22.67 -1.19 -0.70
C ALA A 23 -23.21 -1.22 -2.14
N GLU A 24 -23.03 -2.35 -2.84
CA GLU A 24 -23.78 -2.59 -4.08
C GLU A 24 -25.28 -2.47 -3.73
N ALA A 25 -25.93 -1.46 -4.27
CA ALA A 25 -27.37 -1.39 -4.15
C ALA A 25 -27.93 -2.48 -5.11
N GLU A 26 -28.78 -3.37 -4.60
CA GLU A 26 -29.44 -4.43 -5.41
C GLU A 26 -30.18 -3.86 -6.64
N GLU A 27 -30.36 -2.54 -6.71
CA GLU A 27 -31.07 -1.82 -7.75
C GLU A 27 -30.19 -0.75 -8.47
N ALA A 28 -28.87 -0.70 -8.22
CA ALA A 28 -28.01 0.27 -8.91
C ALA A 28 -27.76 -0.16 -10.36
N GLU A 29 -28.04 0.74 -11.31
CA GLU A 29 -27.77 0.50 -12.74
C GLU A 29 -26.27 0.43 -13.06
N GLU A 30 -25.40 0.90 -12.15
CA GLU A 30 -23.94 0.89 -12.28
C GLU A 30 -23.29 0.24 -11.07
N GLU A 31 -22.32 -0.66 -11.32
CA GLU A 31 -21.50 -1.30 -10.30
C GLU A 31 -20.55 -0.27 -9.66
N VAL A 32 -20.56 -0.16 -8.33
CA VAL A 32 -19.63 0.72 -7.62
C VAL A 32 -18.20 0.22 -7.80
N PRO A 33 -17.28 1.03 -8.35
CA PRO A 33 -15.93 0.57 -8.60
C PRO A 33 -15.20 0.22 -7.30
N ALA A 34 -14.42 -0.86 -7.32
CA ALA A 34 -13.64 -1.30 -6.17
C ALA A 34 -12.26 -0.65 -6.14
N LEU A 35 -11.81 -0.27 -4.94
CA LEU A 35 -10.46 0.21 -4.66
C LEU A 35 -9.80 -0.67 -3.60
N LEU A 36 -8.78 -1.43 -4.01
CA LEU A 36 -7.96 -2.23 -3.11
C LEU A 36 -6.82 -1.37 -2.53
N LEU A 37 -6.79 -1.26 -1.20
CA LEU A 37 -5.83 -0.47 -0.44
C LEU A 37 -4.81 -1.40 0.23
N LEU A 38 -3.54 -1.33 -0.18
CA LEU A 38 -2.47 -2.20 0.27
C LEU A 38 -1.54 -1.47 1.27
N PRO A 39 -1.50 -1.90 2.56
CA PRO A 39 -0.80 -1.19 3.62
C PRO A 39 0.73 -1.33 3.54
N GLY A 40 1.43 -0.49 4.32
CA GLY A 40 2.88 -0.55 4.46
C GLY A 40 3.38 -1.74 5.27
N GLN A 41 4.71 -1.89 5.32
CA GLN A 41 5.38 -2.99 6.01
C GLN A 41 5.03 -3.01 7.50
N SER A 42 4.71 -4.20 8.00
CA SER A 42 4.40 -4.43 9.43
C SER A 42 3.23 -3.59 9.95
N ASN A 43 2.28 -3.31 9.08
CA ASN A 43 1.04 -2.61 9.42
C ASN A 43 -0.17 -3.43 9.00
N SER A 44 -1.28 -3.27 9.74
CA SER A 44 -2.58 -3.83 9.44
C SER A 44 -3.39 -2.87 8.57
N HIS A 45 -4.66 -3.20 8.33
CA HIS A 45 -5.63 -2.33 7.66
C HIS A 45 -5.74 -0.93 8.27
N HIS A 46 -5.40 -0.76 9.55
CA HIS A 46 -5.37 0.55 10.23
C HIS A 46 -4.44 1.58 9.59
N TRP A 47 -3.51 1.15 8.75
CA TRP A 47 -2.68 2.03 7.92
C TRP A 47 -3.50 3.04 7.12
N TRP A 48 -4.73 2.71 6.77
CA TRP A 48 -5.59 3.52 5.92
C TRP A 48 -6.65 4.34 6.68
N ASP A 49 -6.79 4.17 7.98
CA ASP A 49 -7.91 4.73 8.78
C ASP A 49 -8.11 6.24 8.60
N ARG A 50 -7.02 7.00 8.45
CA ARG A 50 -7.11 8.45 8.37
C ARG A 50 -7.45 8.99 6.97
N VAL A 51 -7.30 8.19 5.93
CA VAL A 51 -7.54 8.62 4.54
C VAL A 51 -8.62 7.82 3.82
N ARG A 52 -8.92 6.62 4.30
CA ARG A 52 -9.86 5.68 3.68
C ARG A 52 -11.24 6.31 3.44
N GLY A 53 -11.78 7.05 4.41
CA GLY A 53 -13.08 7.70 4.30
C GLY A 53 -13.21 8.62 3.10
N GLY A 54 -12.13 9.27 2.68
CA GLY A 54 -12.13 10.12 1.49
C GLY A 54 -12.25 9.34 0.17
N PHE A 55 -11.87 8.07 0.15
CA PHE A 55 -12.09 7.18 -1.01
C PHE A 55 -13.46 6.53 -0.98
N GLU A 56 -14.03 6.29 0.21
CA GLU A 56 -15.32 5.62 0.41
C GLU A 56 -16.53 6.44 -0.09
N GLU A 57 -16.34 7.70 -0.46
CA GLU A 57 -17.38 8.49 -1.12
C GLU A 57 -17.65 8.04 -2.57
N ALA A 58 -16.62 7.46 -3.24
CA ALA A 58 -16.68 7.10 -4.65
C ALA A 58 -16.41 5.61 -4.94
N PHE A 59 -15.80 4.89 -3.99
CA PHE A 59 -15.35 3.51 -4.20
C PHE A 59 -15.82 2.59 -3.09
N ARG A 60 -16.12 1.33 -3.45
CA ARG A 60 -16.11 0.22 -2.50
C ARG A 60 -14.65 -0.07 -2.13
N THR A 61 -14.22 0.35 -0.95
CA THR A 61 -12.84 0.11 -0.50
C THR A 61 -12.68 -1.29 0.06
N VAL A 62 -11.57 -1.92 -0.29
CA VAL A 62 -11.12 -3.21 0.24
C VAL A 62 -9.72 -3.04 0.80
N THR A 63 -9.47 -3.53 1.99
CA THR A 63 -8.12 -3.72 2.53
C THR A 63 -8.08 -5.03 3.28
N PHE A 64 -6.89 -5.57 3.53
CA PHE A 64 -6.75 -6.77 4.33
C PHE A 64 -5.46 -6.73 5.13
N ASP A 65 -5.45 -7.47 6.23
CA ASP A 65 -4.26 -7.66 7.02
C ASP A 65 -3.35 -8.67 6.33
N TYR A 66 -2.11 -8.29 6.04
CA TYR A 66 -1.12 -9.25 5.54
C TYR A 66 -0.88 -10.34 6.58
N ARG A 67 -0.42 -11.48 6.13
CA ARG A 67 -0.03 -12.61 7.01
C ARG A 67 0.88 -12.11 8.13
N GLY A 68 0.45 -12.28 9.38
CA GLY A 68 1.16 -11.86 10.59
C GLY A 68 0.85 -10.43 11.06
N THR A 69 -0.09 -9.70 10.44
CA THR A 69 -0.58 -8.40 10.94
C THR A 69 -2.04 -8.50 11.37
N GLY A 70 -2.50 -7.55 12.15
CA GLY A 70 -3.89 -7.42 12.58
C GLY A 70 -4.50 -8.72 13.05
N ASN A 71 -5.57 -9.15 12.41
CA ASN A 71 -6.28 -10.40 12.70
C ASN A 71 -5.88 -11.57 11.77
N SER A 72 -4.95 -11.35 10.83
CA SER A 72 -4.39 -12.39 9.95
C SER A 72 -3.28 -13.17 10.63
N ARG A 73 -3.65 -14.12 11.51
CA ARG A 73 -2.72 -14.89 12.36
C ARG A 73 -2.65 -16.36 11.97
N GLY A 74 -1.44 -16.88 11.84
CA GLY A 74 -1.21 -18.26 11.47
C GLY A 74 0.26 -18.65 11.58
N GLU A 75 0.64 -19.77 10.95
CA GLU A 75 2.02 -20.21 10.94
C GLU A 75 2.93 -19.26 10.15
N LEU A 76 4.15 -19.09 10.68
CA LEU A 76 5.17 -18.30 10.01
C LEU A 76 5.65 -19.03 8.75
N GLY A 77 5.60 -18.33 7.60
CA GLY A 77 6.07 -18.81 6.32
C GLY A 77 7.24 -18.03 5.74
N ALA A 78 7.68 -18.44 4.56
CA ALA A 78 8.60 -17.66 3.74
C ALA A 78 7.81 -16.63 2.94
N TRP A 79 7.43 -15.54 3.61
CA TRP A 79 6.63 -14.48 3.00
C TRP A 79 7.42 -13.69 1.97
N THR A 80 6.76 -13.33 0.88
CA THR A 80 7.30 -12.51 -0.22
C THR A 80 6.25 -11.50 -0.67
N THR A 81 6.66 -10.48 -1.40
CA THR A 81 5.73 -9.50 -2.00
C THR A 81 4.86 -10.12 -3.07
N GLU A 82 5.37 -11.12 -3.79
CA GLU A 82 4.61 -11.94 -4.73
C GLU A 82 3.51 -12.75 -4.02
N GLY A 83 3.85 -13.41 -2.91
CA GLY A 83 2.88 -14.16 -2.12
C GLY A 83 1.78 -13.28 -1.53
N PHE A 84 2.12 -12.05 -1.09
CA PHE A 84 1.12 -11.07 -0.66
C PHE A 84 0.27 -10.54 -1.83
N ALA A 85 0.82 -10.49 -3.05
CA ALA A 85 0.05 -10.17 -4.25
C ALA A 85 -0.93 -11.29 -4.62
N ASP A 86 -0.52 -12.55 -4.47
CA ASP A 86 -1.40 -13.71 -4.65
C ASP A 86 -2.53 -13.68 -3.60
N ASP A 87 -2.22 -13.39 -2.32
CA ASP A 87 -3.23 -13.20 -1.27
C ASP A 87 -4.22 -12.08 -1.64
N ALA A 88 -3.75 -10.97 -2.21
CA ALA A 88 -4.59 -9.87 -2.65
C ALA A 88 -5.55 -10.28 -3.78
N ALA A 89 -5.06 -11.07 -4.76
CA ALA A 89 -5.90 -11.61 -5.82
C ALA A 89 -6.97 -12.58 -5.27
N GLU A 90 -6.61 -13.43 -4.30
CA GLU A 90 -7.54 -14.34 -3.63
C GLU A 90 -8.62 -13.60 -2.81
N VAL A 91 -8.25 -12.49 -2.16
CA VAL A 91 -9.21 -11.62 -1.46
C VAL A 91 -10.23 -11.03 -2.44
N LEU A 92 -9.78 -10.54 -3.60
CA LEU A 92 -10.70 -10.07 -4.65
C LEU A 92 -11.62 -11.19 -5.16
N ASP A 93 -11.09 -12.41 -5.36
CA ASP A 93 -11.90 -13.57 -5.74
C ASP A 93 -12.97 -13.89 -4.71
N HIS A 94 -12.61 -13.89 -3.42
CA HIS A 94 -13.53 -14.15 -2.32
C HIS A 94 -14.69 -13.15 -2.27
N LEU A 95 -14.41 -11.88 -2.59
CA LEU A 95 -15.41 -10.81 -2.61
C LEU A 95 -16.23 -10.74 -3.92
N GLY A 96 -15.96 -11.63 -4.89
CA GLY A 96 -16.56 -11.58 -6.21
C GLY A 96 -16.13 -10.40 -7.08
N ILE A 97 -15.07 -9.70 -6.69
CA ILE A 97 -14.54 -8.53 -7.41
C ILE A 97 -13.61 -9.02 -8.53
N ARG A 98 -14.05 -8.88 -9.77
CA ARG A 98 -13.26 -9.30 -10.93
C ARG A 98 -12.05 -8.40 -11.17
N THR A 99 -12.22 -7.10 -11.06
CA THR A 99 -11.19 -6.08 -11.35
C THR A 99 -11.33 -4.95 -10.34
N ALA A 100 -10.22 -4.43 -9.83
CA ALA A 100 -10.19 -3.31 -8.91
C ALA A 100 -9.12 -2.30 -9.31
N ALA A 101 -9.32 -1.03 -9.00
CA ALA A 101 -8.24 -0.08 -8.85
C ALA A 101 -7.40 -0.48 -7.62
N VAL A 102 -6.09 -0.26 -7.67
CA VAL A 102 -5.17 -0.66 -6.59
C VAL A 102 -4.34 0.53 -6.14
N PHE A 103 -4.38 0.86 -4.87
CA PHE A 103 -3.50 1.85 -4.27
C PHE A 103 -2.63 1.20 -3.18
N GLY A 104 -1.34 1.11 -3.46
CA GLY A 104 -0.36 0.57 -2.52
C GLY A 104 0.70 1.59 -2.15
N THR A 105 1.05 1.68 -0.87
CA THR A 105 2.09 2.57 -0.36
C THR A 105 3.21 1.79 0.32
N SER A 106 4.46 2.25 0.22
CA SER A 106 5.62 1.60 0.84
C SER A 106 5.75 0.13 0.41
N MET A 107 5.72 -0.84 1.34
CA MET A 107 5.67 -2.27 1.00
C MET A 107 4.41 -2.62 0.22
N GLY A 108 3.26 -2.01 0.54
CA GLY A 108 2.02 -2.19 -0.23
C GLY A 108 2.17 -1.79 -1.69
N GLY A 109 2.97 -0.76 -1.98
CA GLY A 109 3.34 -0.40 -3.35
C GLY A 109 4.19 -1.45 -4.05
N ARG A 110 5.05 -2.18 -3.32
CA ARG A 110 5.80 -3.34 -3.85
C ARG A 110 4.86 -4.51 -4.16
N VAL A 111 3.91 -4.78 -3.25
CA VAL A 111 2.86 -5.80 -3.47
C VAL A 111 1.99 -5.43 -4.67
N ALA A 112 1.59 -4.15 -4.79
CA ALA A 112 0.80 -3.65 -5.91
C ALA A 112 1.53 -3.81 -7.27
N GLN A 113 2.85 -3.58 -7.30
CA GLN A 113 3.67 -3.83 -8.50
C GLN A 113 3.60 -5.31 -8.91
N MET A 114 3.73 -6.23 -7.96
CA MET A 114 3.66 -7.67 -8.25
C MET A 114 2.25 -8.11 -8.63
N LEU A 115 1.21 -7.56 -7.99
CA LEU A 115 -0.18 -7.82 -8.35
C LEU A 115 -0.45 -7.39 -9.80
N ALA A 116 -0.08 -6.16 -10.17
CA ALA A 116 -0.30 -5.64 -11.51
C ALA A 116 0.52 -6.37 -12.59
N ALA A 117 1.71 -6.89 -12.25
CA ALA A 117 2.55 -7.62 -13.19
C ALA A 117 2.12 -9.08 -13.36
N ASN A 118 1.72 -9.76 -12.27
CA ASN A 118 1.43 -11.20 -12.27
C ASN A 118 -0.07 -11.51 -12.51
N HIS A 119 -0.95 -10.56 -12.18
CA HIS A 119 -2.41 -10.66 -12.29
C HIS A 119 -2.98 -9.42 -13.01
N PRO A 120 -2.51 -9.09 -14.23
CA PRO A 120 -2.88 -7.84 -14.92
C PRO A 120 -4.39 -7.71 -15.16
N GLU A 121 -5.10 -8.82 -15.29
CA GLU A 121 -6.57 -8.86 -15.45
C GLU A 121 -7.33 -8.45 -14.18
N ARG A 122 -6.64 -8.34 -13.04
CA ARG A 122 -7.25 -7.98 -11.74
C ARG A 122 -7.12 -6.48 -11.41
N VAL A 123 -6.26 -5.75 -12.16
CA VAL A 123 -5.91 -4.37 -11.87
C VAL A 123 -6.40 -3.46 -12.99
N SER A 124 -7.43 -2.66 -12.74
CA SER A 124 -7.91 -1.66 -13.70
C SER A 124 -6.96 -0.46 -13.77
N ASP A 125 -6.54 0.04 -12.60
CA ASP A 125 -5.72 1.23 -12.41
C ASP A 125 -4.77 1.02 -11.26
N LEU A 126 -3.59 1.61 -11.32
CA LEU A 126 -2.54 1.41 -10.33
C LEU A 126 -2.05 2.74 -9.76
N VAL A 127 -2.09 2.88 -8.44
CA VAL A 127 -1.51 4.01 -7.72
C VAL A 127 -0.41 3.49 -6.79
N LEU A 128 0.81 4.03 -6.95
CA LEU A 128 2.00 3.61 -6.22
C LEU A 128 2.54 4.79 -5.39
N GLY A 129 2.44 4.72 -4.05
CA GLY A 129 2.91 5.76 -3.14
C GLY A 129 4.18 5.37 -2.37
N CYS A 130 5.14 6.29 -2.19
CA CYS A 130 6.34 6.14 -1.35
C CYS A 130 7.01 4.74 -1.44
N THR A 131 7.14 4.21 -2.64
CA THR A 131 7.63 2.85 -2.88
C THR A 131 8.86 2.80 -3.79
N SER A 132 9.43 1.62 -3.97
CA SER A 132 10.60 1.40 -4.82
C SER A 132 10.44 0.13 -5.66
N PRO A 133 11.19 0.02 -6.77
CA PRO A 133 11.18 -1.20 -7.58
C PRO A 133 11.91 -2.37 -6.92
N GLY A 134 12.65 -2.12 -5.83
CA GLY A 134 13.51 -3.11 -5.21
C GLY A 134 14.74 -3.49 -6.05
N GLY A 135 15.40 -4.58 -5.66
CA GLY A 135 16.57 -5.11 -6.35
C GLY A 135 17.76 -4.14 -6.42
N LYS A 136 18.68 -4.42 -7.33
CA LYS A 136 19.94 -3.65 -7.50
C LYS A 136 19.75 -2.26 -8.11
N HIS A 137 18.59 -1.96 -8.65
CA HIS A 137 18.28 -0.70 -9.31
C HIS A 137 17.65 0.34 -8.37
N ALA A 138 17.15 -0.10 -7.20
CA ALA A 138 16.55 0.79 -6.23
C ALA A 138 17.58 1.68 -5.53
N HIS A 139 17.20 2.92 -5.29
CA HIS A 139 17.93 3.79 -4.37
C HIS A 139 17.63 3.38 -2.94
N GLU A 140 18.66 2.93 -2.25
CA GLU A 140 18.57 2.46 -0.87
C GLU A 140 18.54 3.63 0.11
N ARG A 141 17.82 3.44 1.21
CA ARG A 141 17.87 4.32 2.38
C ARG A 141 19.30 4.52 2.83
N LYS A 142 19.69 5.76 3.16
CA LYS A 142 21.03 6.09 3.65
C LYS A 142 21.41 5.24 4.87
N ARG A 143 22.65 4.83 4.93
CA ARG A 143 23.17 4.00 6.02
C ARG A 143 22.99 4.67 7.40
N GLU A 144 23.14 5.98 7.46
CA GLU A 144 22.98 6.80 8.67
C GLU A 144 21.53 6.68 9.20
N THR A 145 20.52 6.82 8.32
CA THR A 145 19.11 6.65 8.67
C THR A 145 18.82 5.24 9.18
N ARG A 146 19.39 4.21 8.52
CA ARG A 146 19.24 2.82 8.92
C ARG A 146 19.84 2.55 10.30
N GLN A 147 21.05 3.08 10.56
CA GLN A 147 21.72 2.96 11.85
C GLN A 147 21.01 3.75 12.95
N TRP A 148 20.47 4.91 12.63
CA TRP A 148 19.73 5.75 13.56
C TRP A 148 18.45 5.05 14.02
N LEU A 149 17.66 4.47 13.10
CA LEU A 149 16.47 3.69 13.41
C LEU A 149 16.76 2.45 14.28
N ALA A 150 17.89 1.79 14.08
CA ALA A 150 18.23 0.56 14.79
C ALA A 150 18.64 0.79 16.27
N ARG A 151 18.80 2.04 16.70
CA ARG A 151 19.27 2.40 18.05
C ARG A 151 18.12 2.88 18.93
N GLY A 152 18.25 2.63 20.25
CA GLY A 152 17.34 3.13 21.27
C GLY A 152 16.26 2.15 21.68
N ALA A 153 15.55 2.52 22.73
CA ALA A 153 14.37 1.79 23.23
C ALA A 153 13.19 1.92 22.26
N HIS A 154 12.14 1.14 22.47
CA HIS A 154 10.98 1.12 21.59
C HIS A 154 10.34 2.51 21.39
N GLU A 155 10.16 3.27 22.48
CA GLU A 155 9.62 4.64 22.40
C GLU A 155 10.49 5.59 21.57
N GLU A 156 11.83 5.49 21.71
CA GLU A 156 12.74 6.27 20.88
C GLU A 156 12.66 5.88 19.41
N GLN A 157 12.45 4.60 19.11
CA GLN A 157 12.28 4.12 17.74
C GLN A 157 10.96 4.63 17.15
N GLN A 158 9.87 4.65 17.93
CA GLN A 158 8.58 5.22 17.51
C GLN A 158 8.71 6.72 17.20
N ALA A 159 9.37 7.49 18.07
CA ALA A 159 9.63 8.91 17.82
C ALA A 159 10.42 9.14 16.53
N LYS A 160 11.45 8.31 16.28
CA LYS A 160 12.25 8.37 15.05
C LYS A 160 11.46 8.01 13.79
N LEU A 161 10.59 6.98 13.88
CA LEU A 161 9.69 6.64 12.79
C LEU A 161 8.75 7.81 12.50
N HIS A 162 8.19 8.39 13.52
CA HIS A 162 7.32 9.57 13.39
C HIS A 162 8.03 10.72 12.63
N GLU A 163 9.28 11.06 13.00
CA GLU A 163 10.08 12.06 12.29
C GLU A 163 10.37 11.69 10.82
N LEU A 164 10.40 10.41 10.47
CA LEU A 164 10.61 9.97 9.09
C LEU A 164 9.31 9.95 8.27
N PHE A 165 8.17 9.83 8.95
CA PHE A 165 6.87 9.75 8.30
C PHE A 165 6.24 11.13 8.08
N TYR A 166 6.39 12.05 9.04
CA TYR A 166 5.70 13.34 9.03
C TYR A 166 6.67 14.51 9.10
N THR A 167 6.24 15.64 8.57
CA THR A 167 6.98 16.90 8.72
C THR A 167 6.83 17.45 10.16
N PRO A 168 7.68 18.41 10.58
CA PRO A 168 7.50 19.06 11.88
C PRO A 168 6.18 19.83 12.03
N ASP A 169 5.52 20.14 10.94
CA ASP A 169 4.25 20.88 10.92
C ASP A 169 3.02 19.98 11.09
N TRP A 170 3.20 18.66 11.06
CA TRP A 170 2.11 17.73 11.34
C TRP A 170 1.65 17.84 12.79
N PRO A 171 0.35 18.09 13.05
CA PRO A 171 -0.12 18.43 14.40
C PRO A 171 -0.26 17.20 15.33
N GLY A 172 -0.13 15.97 14.78
CA GLY A 172 -0.28 14.73 15.55
C GLY A 172 0.98 14.34 16.32
N ARG A 173 0.82 13.48 17.30
CA ARG A 173 1.91 12.88 18.08
C ARG A 173 2.15 11.43 17.60
N PRO A 174 3.27 10.77 17.96
CA PRO A 174 3.52 9.37 17.58
C PRO A 174 2.34 8.42 17.87
N GLU A 175 1.69 8.59 19.03
CA GLU A 175 0.53 7.79 19.44
C GLU A 175 -0.76 8.05 18.63
N ASP A 176 -0.81 9.15 17.90
CA ASP A 176 -1.93 9.51 17.02
C ASP A 176 -1.77 8.90 15.60
N SER A 177 -0.59 8.37 15.27
CA SER A 177 -0.28 7.81 13.96
C SER A 177 -0.66 6.33 13.86
N THR A 178 -1.29 5.94 12.76
CA THR A 178 -1.57 4.54 12.41
C THR A 178 -0.49 3.92 11.53
N LEU A 179 0.57 4.68 11.19
CA LEU A 179 1.61 4.27 10.24
C LEU A 179 2.87 3.68 10.90
N LEU A 180 2.99 3.72 12.22
CA LEU A 180 4.25 3.40 12.90
C LEU A 180 4.41 1.92 13.28
N GLY A 181 3.61 1.05 12.71
CA GLY A 181 3.67 -0.40 12.88
C GLY A 181 2.51 -0.97 13.68
N ASP A 182 2.21 -2.23 13.43
CA ASP A 182 1.20 -2.98 14.17
C ASP A 182 1.81 -3.48 15.51
N PRO A 183 1.34 -2.97 16.66
CA PRO A 183 1.87 -3.33 17.97
C PRO A 183 1.59 -4.78 18.35
N THR A 184 0.70 -5.46 17.63
CA THR A 184 0.33 -6.85 17.91
C THR A 184 1.27 -7.86 17.25
N MET A 185 2.16 -7.42 16.35
CA MET A 185 3.13 -8.29 15.68
C MET A 185 4.24 -8.77 16.61
N SER A 186 4.51 -10.06 16.55
CA SER A 186 5.71 -10.61 17.16
C SER A 186 7.00 -10.18 16.42
N PRO A 187 8.17 -10.19 17.10
CA PRO A 187 9.45 -9.90 16.44
C PRO A 187 9.75 -10.82 15.24
N ARG A 188 9.25 -12.06 15.25
CA ARG A 188 9.44 -13.01 14.14
C ARG A 188 8.63 -12.62 12.91
N GLU A 189 7.39 -12.19 13.11
CA GLU A 189 6.53 -11.68 12.03
C GLU A 189 7.09 -10.40 11.42
N GLN A 190 7.56 -9.46 12.24
CA GLN A 190 8.26 -8.25 11.77
C GLN A 190 9.50 -8.58 10.92
N VAL A 191 10.28 -9.59 11.33
CA VAL A 191 11.42 -10.08 10.53
C VAL A 191 10.94 -10.70 9.22
N GLY A 192 9.81 -11.42 9.21
CA GLY A 192 9.20 -11.98 8.00
C GLY A 192 8.85 -10.89 6.99
N HIS A 193 8.13 -9.86 7.42
CA HIS A 193 7.78 -8.71 6.59
C HIS A 193 9.01 -7.94 6.06
N ARG A 194 10.00 -7.70 6.93
CA ARG A 194 11.25 -7.06 6.50
C ARG A 194 11.96 -7.89 5.42
N ARG A 195 12.02 -9.21 5.57
CA ARG A 195 12.64 -10.09 4.56
C ARG A 195 11.87 -10.09 3.24
N ALA A 196 10.53 -10.10 3.29
CA ALA A 196 9.71 -9.97 2.09
C ALA A 196 10.01 -8.66 1.36
N SER A 197 10.06 -7.58 2.11
CA SER A 197 10.36 -6.24 1.61
C SER A 197 11.79 -6.13 1.05
N ASP A 198 12.80 -6.64 1.77
CA ASP A 198 14.23 -6.55 1.38
C ASP A 198 14.55 -7.42 0.14
N ARG A 199 13.77 -8.47 -0.13
CA ARG A 199 13.95 -9.36 -1.28
C ARG A 199 13.15 -8.96 -2.51
N HIS A 200 12.28 -7.96 -2.37
CA HIS A 200 11.50 -7.48 -3.49
C HIS A 200 12.39 -7.00 -4.63
N ASP A 201 12.10 -7.45 -5.86
CA ASP A 201 12.72 -6.97 -7.09
C ASP A 201 11.70 -7.07 -8.24
N ALA A 202 11.04 -5.95 -8.54
CA ALA A 202 10.08 -5.85 -9.63
C ALA A 202 10.68 -5.25 -10.90
N TRP A 203 12.00 -4.95 -10.93
CA TRP A 203 12.61 -4.18 -12.01
C TRP A 203 12.29 -4.71 -13.40
N ASP A 204 12.39 -6.02 -13.59
CA ASP A 204 12.14 -6.65 -14.89
C ASP A 204 10.64 -6.88 -15.16
N ALA A 205 9.80 -6.82 -14.12
CA ALA A 205 8.35 -6.95 -14.22
C ALA A 205 7.64 -5.61 -14.53
N LEU A 206 8.20 -4.46 -14.11
CA LEU A 206 7.57 -3.15 -14.32
C LEU A 206 7.15 -2.86 -15.77
N PRO A 207 7.93 -3.21 -16.81
CA PRO A 207 7.52 -2.96 -18.21
C PRO A 207 6.30 -3.76 -18.68
N SER A 208 5.93 -4.83 -17.96
CA SER A 208 4.74 -5.65 -18.29
C SER A 208 3.46 -5.12 -17.69
N ILE A 209 3.54 -4.13 -16.78
CA ILE A 209 2.35 -3.50 -16.19
C ILE A 209 1.63 -2.70 -17.26
N THR A 210 0.38 -3.09 -17.54
CA THR A 210 -0.47 -2.47 -18.58
C THR A 210 -1.50 -1.53 -17.99
N ALA A 211 -1.80 -1.64 -16.69
CA ALA A 211 -2.74 -0.76 -16.02
C ALA A 211 -2.26 0.71 -16.05
N PRO A 212 -3.13 1.67 -16.36
CA PRO A 212 -2.82 3.09 -16.17
C PRO A 212 -2.24 3.31 -14.79
N THR A 213 -1.09 4.00 -14.70
CA THR A 213 -0.34 4.07 -13.45
C THR A 213 -0.05 5.50 -13.03
N LEU A 214 -0.32 5.81 -11.76
CA LEU A 214 0.07 7.04 -11.09
C LEU A 214 1.09 6.73 -9.98
N VAL A 215 2.25 7.38 -10.03
CA VAL A 215 3.29 7.25 -9.02
C VAL A 215 3.34 8.53 -8.18
N LEU A 216 3.20 8.38 -6.86
CA LEU A 216 3.15 9.48 -5.89
C LEU A 216 4.32 9.37 -4.91
N HIS A 217 5.01 10.50 -4.61
CA HIS A 217 6.12 10.47 -3.65
C HIS A 217 6.34 11.81 -2.98
N GLY A 218 6.69 11.79 -1.69
CA GLY A 218 7.16 12.96 -0.97
C GLY A 218 8.64 13.24 -1.26
N THR A 219 9.00 14.50 -1.56
CA THR A 219 10.38 14.84 -1.96
C THR A 219 11.42 14.70 -0.86
N GLU A 220 10.99 14.67 0.41
CA GLU A 220 11.85 14.53 1.58
C GLU A 220 11.72 13.16 2.27
N ASP A 221 11.27 12.14 1.53
CA ASP A 221 11.18 10.77 2.04
C ASP A 221 12.59 10.18 2.27
N LEU A 222 12.94 10.01 3.56
CA LEU A 222 14.19 9.39 3.98
C LEU A 222 14.06 7.88 4.23
N MET A 223 12.85 7.34 4.20
CA MET A 223 12.58 5.90 4.31
C MET A 223 12.78 5.20 2.97
N VAL A 224 12.19 5.76 1.93
CA VAL A 224 12.34 5.32 0.54
C VAL A 224 12.69 6.56 -0.28
N PRO A 225 13.94 6.70 -0.76
CA PRO A 225 14.35 7.88 -1.53
C PRO A 225 13.44 8.16 -2.73
N ALA A 226 13.06 9.44 -2.92
CA ALA A 226 12.11 9.87 -3.95
C ALA A 226 12.56 9.57 -5.38
N GLU A 227 13.86 9.37 -5.60
CA GLU A 227 14.45 8.95 -6.89
C GLU A 227 13.85 7.62 -7.38
N ASN A 228 13.40 6.76 -6.47
CA ASN A 228 12.73 5.50 -6.82
C ASN A 228 11.42 5.72 -7.57
N ALA A 229 10.68 6.79 -7.26
CA ALA A 229 9.45 7.13 -7.97
C ALA A 229 9.71 7.43 -9.44
N ALA A 230 10.79 8.16 -9.74
CA ALA A 230 11.20 8.44 -11.12
C ALA A 230 11.62 7.16 -11.87
N LEU A 231 12.32 6.24 -11.19
CA LEU A 231 12.68 4.93 -11.77
C LEU A 231 11.45 4.11 -12.14
N ILE A 232 10.46 4.02 -11.24
CA ILE A 232 9.21 3.31 -11.49
C ILE A 232 8.45 3.96 -12.66
N ALA A 233 8.26 5.28 -12.61
CA ALA A 233 7.50 6.00 -13.63
C ALA A 233 8.14 5.92 -15.03
N GLN A 234 9.46 5.87 -15.12
CA GLN A 234 10.18 5.69 -16.38
C GLN A 234 10.08 4.25 -16.91
N ARG A 235 9.85 3.28 -16.03
CA ARG A 235 9.87 1.86 -16.36
C ARG A 235 8.50 1.30 -16.71
N ILE A 236 7.43 1.82 -16.11
CA ILE A 236 6.04 1.45 -16.43
C ILE A 236 5.57 2.29 -17.63
N PRO A 237 5.13 1.68 -18.74
CA PRO A 237 4.67 2.41 -19.91
C PRO A 237 3.49 3.35 -19.59
N GLY A 238 3.62 4.62 -19.94
CA GLY A 238 2.55 5.62 -19.75
C GLY A 238 2.32 6.09 -18.32
N ALA A 239 3.14 5.66 -17.35
CA ALA A 239 2.98 6.09 -15.96
C ALA A 239 3.15 7.60 -15.78
N ARG A 240 2.29 8.18 -14.95
CA ARG A 240 2.37 9.58 -14.51
C ARG A 240 3.12 9.65 -13.19
N LEU A 241 3.91 10.71 -12.99
CA LEU A 241 4.64 10.97 -11.73
C LEU A 241 4.14 12.28 -11.11
N ARG A 242 3.80 12.21 -9.82
CA ARG A 242 3.50 13.36 -8.99
C ARG A 242 4.39 13.38 -7.75
N LEU A 243 5.09 14.49 -7.53
CA LEU A 243 5.91 14.70 -6.34
C LEU A 243 5.25 15.73 -5.42
N TYR A 244 5.28 15.47 -4.11
CA TYR A 244 4.78 16.34 -3.06
C TYR A 244 5.96 17.03 -2.38
N PRO A 245 6.18 18.36 -2.64
CA PRO A 245 7.29 19.09 -2.06
C PRO A 245 7.25 19.10 -0.53
N GLY A 246 8.37 18.79 0.11
CA GLY A 246 8.49 18.69 1.57
C GLY A 246 7.89 17.43 2.18
N GLY A 247 7.08 16.67 1.43
CA GLY A 247 6.44 15.47 1.94
C GLY A 247 7.45 14.40 2.34
N ARG A 248 7.20 13.75 3.48
CA ARG A 248 7.97 12.62 4.01
C ARG A 248 7.27 11.30 3.69
N HIS A 249 7.64 10.21 4.35
CA HIS A 249 7.12 8.87 4.02
C HIS A 249 5.59 8.75 4.18
N GLY A 250 5.00 9.43 5.16
CA GLY A 250 3.55 9.49 5.43
C GLY A 250 2.80 10.59 4.68
N PHE A 251 3.39 11.18 3.62
CA PHE A 251 2.82 12.31 2.89
C PHE A 251 1.36 12.10 2.46
N PHE A 252 0.99 10.87 2.14
CA PHE A 252 -0.37 10.54 1.66
C PHE A 252 -1.44 10.73 2.75
N GLU A 253 -1.05 10.64 4.03
CA GLU A 253 -1.89 10.95 5.18
C GLU A 253 -1.75 12.44 5.57
N GLU A 254 -0.53 12.95 5.67
CA GLU A 254 -0.28 14.34 6.05
C GLU A 254 -0.88 15.34 5.06
N PHE A 255 -0.80 15.04 3.76
CA PHE A 255 -1.36 15.86 2.68
C PHE A 255 -2.63 15.25 2.08
N ALA A 256 -3.43 14.57 2.89
CA ALA A 256 -4.65 13.87 2.45
C ALA A 256 -5.60 14.78 1.64
N GLU A 257 -5.74 16.05 2.03
CA GLU A 257 -6.58 17.04 1.32
C GLU A 257 -6.12 17.28 -0.14
N GLN A 258 -4.86 16.97 -0.47
CA GLN A 258 -4.32 17.06 -1.84
C GLN A 258 -4.27 15.69 -2.51
N VAL A 259 -3.83 14.65 -1.75
CA VAL A 259 -3.59 13.31 -2.29
C VAL A 259 -4.90 12.61 -2.63
N VAL A 260 -5.90 12.66 -1.75
CA VAL A 260 -7.17 11.95 -1.97
C VAL A 260 -7.89 12.44 -3.22
N PRO A 261 -8.11 13.75 -3.43
CA PRO A 261 -8.74 14.24 -4.66
C PRO A 261 -7.92 13.93 -5.93
N GLU A 262 -6.58 13.96 -5.86
CA GLU A 262 -5.73 13.63 -7.00
C GLU A 262 -5.84 12.15 -7.38
N VAL A 263 -5.87 11.25 -6.41
CA VAL A 263 -6.07 9.81 -6.64
C VAL A 263 -7.48 9.55 -7.17
N VAL A 264 -8.51 10.10 -6.55
CA VAL A 264 -9.91 9.95 -7.01
C VAL A 264 -10.07 10.48 -8.43
N GLY A 265 -9.52 11.66 -8.74
CA GLY A 265 -9.55 12.23 -10.08
C GLY A 265 -8.85 11.36 -11.11
N PHE A 266 -7.66 10.83 -10.79
CA PHE A 266 -6.95 9.90 -11.67
C PHE A 266 -7.76 8.64 -11.96
N LEU A 267 -8.35 8.03 -10.93
CA LEU A 267 -9.16 6.81 -11.08
C LEU A 267 -10.48 7.05 -11.83
N ALA A 268 -11.04 8.25 -11.74
CA ALA A 268 -12.25 8.64 -12.49
C ALA A 268 -11.96 8.94 -13.97
N ASP A 269 -10.81 9.57 -14.28
CA ASP A 269 -10.41 9.91 -15.66
C ASP A 269 -10.17 8.70 -16.54
N VAL A 270 -9.79 7.56 -15.94
CA VAL A 270 -9.42 6.32 -16.63
C VAL A 270 -10.55 5.29 -16.57
N GLY A 271 -11.71 5.65 -16.00
CA GLY A 271 -12.90 4.81 -15.89
C GLY A 271 -13.17 3.99 -17.15
N PRO A 272 -13.92 2.87 -17.09
CA PRO A 272 -13.89 1.81 -18.08
C PRO A 272 -14.00 2.37 -19.49
N SER A 273 -12.89 2.35 -20.23
CA SER A 273 -12.88 2.62 -21.66
C SER A 273 -13.83 1.59 -22.27
N GLY A 274 -15.00 2.09 -22.64
CA GLY A 274 -16.10 1.31 -23.15
C GLY A 274 -15.63 0.37 -24.25
N SER A 275 -16.03 -0.88 -24.07
CA SER A 275 -16.20 -2.02 -25.00
C SER A 275 -15.51 -1.92 -26.35
#